data_33308ec0d61c0e87337527ee4d065508
#
_entry.id   33308ec0d61c0e87337527ee4d065508
#
_cell.length_a   1.000
_cell.length_b   1.000
_cell.length_c   1.000
_cell.angle_alpha   90.00
_cell.angle_beta   90.00
_cell.angle_gamma   90.00
#
_symmetry.space_group_name_H-M   'P 1'
#
loop_
_entity.id
_entity.type
_entity.pdbx_description
1 polymer ?
#
loop_
_entity_poly.entity_id
_entity_poly.type
_entity_poly.pdbx_seq_one_letter_code
_entity_poly.pdbx_strand_id
1 'polypeptide(L)'
;MTSKKAGETMNTHREETMRKVVLNMTMTFDGFFAGPHGELDWMVQTPDQELNDDIVAFFQGIDRGFIGYPTASGMIPYWLNVAKNPSASSAERAIAQAVNTLHPLILSHQEEQLEWENTELLVVKSDQDLAEAVKKMKQQQGRDLGVPGGIRTAQTFVRLGLIDEYMLMVHPVAIGNGQRVFTDRVNLELVSAKTYPSGVMRVCYRPSSRS
;
A
#
# COMPACT_ATOMS: atom_id res chain seq x y z
N MET A 1 -43.17 37.37 32.11
CA MET A 1 -41.78 36.89 32.32
C MET A 1 -41.56 35.71 31.36
N THR A 2 -41.04 35.99 30.21
CA THR A 2 -40.83 35.04 29.12
C THR A 2 -39.34 34.76 28.96
N SER A 3 -38.91 33.58 29.37
CA SER A 3 -37.53 33.13 29.21
C SER A 3 -37.33 32.53 27.80
N LYS A 4 -36.53 33.22 26.97
CA LYS A 4 -36.01 32.72 25.71
C LYS A 4 -34.89 31.74 25.97
N LYS A 5 -35.10 30.44 25.65
CA LYS A 5 -34.00 29.50 25.52
C LYS A 5 -33.40 29.68 24.12
N ALA A 6 -32.15 30.15 24.10
CA ALA A 6 -31.33 30.16 22.93
C ALA A 6 -30.96 28.71 22.56
N GLY A 7 -31.24 28.33 21.32
CA GLY A 7 -30.80 27.06 20.76
C GLY A 7 -29.31 27.16 20.41
N GLU A 8 -28.49 26.40 21.11
CA GLU A 8 -27.11 26.14 20.68
C GLU A 8 -27.14 25.21 19.48
N THR A 9 -26.87 25.77 18.33
CA THR A 9 -26.57 25.00 17.10
C THR A 9 -25.19 24.36 17.33
N MET A 10 -25.18 23.09 17.66
CA MET A 10 -23.96 22.28 17.62
C MET A 10 -23.46 22.23 16.18
N ASN A 11 -22.46 23.04 15.91
CA ASN A 11 -21.70 23.01 14.67
C ASN A 11 -20.75 21.79 14.75
N THR A 12 -21.24 20.62 14.33
CA THR A 12 -20.40 19.44 14.14
C THR A 12 -19.51 19.70 12.93
N HIS A 13 -18.37 20.36 13.13
CA HIS A 13 -17.26 20.29 12.19
C HIS A 13 -16.84 18.80 12.14
N ARG A 14 -17.32 18.11 11.12
CA ARG A 14 -16.73 16.86 10.68
C ARG A 14 -15.31 17.24 10.26
N GLU A 15 -14.32 16.94 11.10
CA GLU A 15 -12.93 16.97 10.69
C GLU A 15 -12.86 16.05 9.45
N GLU A 16 -12.68 16.65 8.27
CA GLU A 16 -12.39 15.90 7.05
C GLU A 16 -11.03 15.24 7.32
N THR A 17 -11.07 13.98 7.74
CA THR A 17 -9.84 13.20 7.92
C THR A 17 -9.18 13.08 6.56
N MET A 18 -8.01 13.71 6.41
CA MET A 18 -7.22 13.59 5.17
C MET A 18 -6.97 12.11 4.88
N ARG A 19 -6.97 11.76 3.59
CA ARG A 19 -6.61 10.42 3.12
C ARG A 19 -5.22 10.04 3.62
N LYS A 20 -5.06 8.80 4.04
CA LYS A 20 -3.75 8.25 4.43
C LYS A 20 -3.02 7.70 3.21
N VAL A 21 -1.71 7.64 3.31
CA VAL A 21 -0.86 6.81 2.46
C VAL A 21 -0.50 5.55 3.22
N VAL A 22 -0.97 4.41 2.75
CA VAL A 22 -0.75 3.10 3.38
C VAL A 22 0.24 2.29 2.54
N LEU A 23 1.39 1.97 3.13
CA LEU A 23 2.36 1.05 2.54
C LEU A 23 1.95 -0.39 2.88
N ASN A 24 1.70 -1.21 1.86
CA ASN A 24 1.52 -2.64 2.03
C ASN A 24 2.71 -3.39 1.43
N MET A 25 3.48 -4.08 2.28
CA MET A 25 4.65 -4.82 1.85
C MET A 25 4.74 -6.18 2.54
N THR A 26 5.10 -7.17 1.75
CA THR A 26 5.47 -8.49 2.23
C THR A 26 6.97 -8.53 2.52
N MET A 27 7.38 -9.14 3.63
CA MET A 27 8.79 -9.24 4.00
C MET A 27 9.10 -10.54 4.75
N THR A 28 10.37 -10.92 4.71
CA THR A 28 10.90 -12.01 5.53
C THR A 28 11.03 -11.58 6.99
N PHE A 29 11.13 -12.54 7.90
CA PHE A 29 11.37 -12.29 9.33
C PHE A 29 12.62 -11.42 9.59
N ASP A 30 13.67 -11.59 8.78
CA ASP A 30 14.91 -10.81 8.87
C ASP A 30 14.90 -9.50 8.04
N GLY A 31 13.70 -9.08 7.55
CA GLY A 31 13.44 -7.74 7.04
C GLY A 31 13.76 -7.50 5.56
N PHE A 32 13.81 -8.54 4.74
CA PHE A 32 13.99 -8.41 3.29
C PHE A 32 12.65 -8.50 2.56
N PHE A 33 12.47 -7.65 1.57
CA PHE A 33 11.35 -7.69 0.64
C PHE A 33 11.54 -8.75 -0.45
N ALA A 34 12.76 -8.89 -0.93
CA ALA A 34 13.11 -9.82 -2.01
C ALA A 34 14.53 -10.32 -1.81
N GLY A 35 14.88 -11.42 -2.46
CA GLY A 35 16.25 -11.88 -2.59
C GLY A 35 17.14 -10.87 -3.32
N PRO A 36 18.46 -11.15 -3.45
CA PRO A 36 19.44 -10.23 -4.05
C PRO A 36 19.11 -9.83 -5.50
N HIS A 37 18.48 -10.74 -6.27
CA HIS A 37 18.10 -10.53 -7.66
C HIS A 37 16.59 -10.27 -7.85
N GLY A 38 15.86 -10.08 -6.75
CA GLY A 38 14.42 -9.81 -6.79
C GLY A 38 13.55 -11.05 -6.61
N GLU A 39 14.13 -12.17 -6.15
CA GLU A 39 13.40 -13.42 -5.92
C GLU A 39 12.34 -13.26 -4.81
N LEU A 40 11.16 -13.84 -5.03
CA LEU A 40 10.03 -13.86 -4.10
C LEU A 40 9.57 -15.29 -3.79
N ASP A 41 10.39 -16.29 -4.10
CA ASP A 41 10.13 -17.72 -3.92
C ASP A 41 10.03 -18.15 -2.45
N TRP A 42 10.50 -17.31 -1.53
CA TRP A 42 10.41 -17.49 -0.09
C TRP A 42 9.01 -17.24 0.48
N MET A 43 8.11 -16.61 -0.29
CA MET A 43 6.75 -16.34 0.18
C MET A 43 5.99 -17.65 0.46
N VAL A 44 5.31 -17.71 1.61
CA VAL A 44 4.46 -18.84 1.95
C VAL A 44 3.34 -18.97 0.92
N GLN A 45 3.32 -20.09 0.23
CA GLN A 45 2.37 -20.41 -0.85
C GLN A 45 1.09 -21.10 -0.34
N THR A 46 0.91 -21.22 0.98
CA THR A 46 -0.26 -21.89 1.54
C THR A 46 -1.51 -21.03 1.41
N PRO A 47 -2.65 -21.61 0.98
CA PRO A 47 -3.91 -20.90 0.95
C PRO A 47 -4.42 -20.67 2.38
N ASP A 48 -4.16 -19.48 2.90
CA ASP A 48 -4.72 -18.98 4.14
C ASP A 48 -5.84 -18.00 3.78
N GLN A 49 -7.08 -18.44 3.96
CA GLN A 49 -8.25 -17.65 3.56
C GLN A 49 -8.28 -16.31 4.27
N GLU A 50 -7.97 -16.29 5.56
CA GLU A 50 -8.03 -15.07 6.36
C GLU A 50 -6.94 -14.06 5.95
N LEU A 51 -5.73 -14.55 5.59
CA LEU A 51 -4.67 -13.73 5.03
C LEU A 51 -5.10 -13.12 3.68
N ASN A 52 -5.71 -13.94 2.82
CA ASN A 52 -6.20 -13.49 1.52
C ASN A 52 -7.33 -12.44 1.66
N ASP A 53 -8.25 -12.65 2.60
CA ASP A 53 -9.33 -11.70 2.88
C ASP A 53 -8.77 -10.34 3.36
N ASP A 54 -7.73 -10.35 4.18
CA ASP A 54 -7.06 -9.12 4.63
C ASP A 54 -6.30 -8.42 3.49
N ILE A 55 -5.72 -9.17 2.54
CA ILE A 55 -5.11 -8.60 1.33
C ILE A 55 -6.18 -7.95 0.45
N VAL A 56 -7.30 -8.62 0.24
CA VAL A 56 -8.44 -8.08 -0.51
C VAL A 56 -8.97 -6.81 0.17
N ALA A 57 -9.13 -6.84 1.50
CA ALA A 57 -9.59 -5.69 2.28
C ALA A 57 -8.66 -4.48 2.14
N PHE A 58 -7.33 -4.68 2.09
CA PHE A 58 -6.39 -3.61 1.82
C PHE A 58 -6.67 -2.95 0.46
N PHE A 59 -6.78 -3.73 -0.62
CA PHE A 59 -7.05 -3.17 -1.95
C PHE A 59 -8.43 -2.50 -2.04
N GLN A 60 -9.42 -2.99 -1.32
CA GLN A 60 -10.74 -2.35 -1.21
C GLN A 60 -10.70 -1.06 -0.38
N GLY A 61 -9.77 -0.94 0.56
CA GLY A 61 -9.58 0.24 1.41
C GLY A 61 -8.94 1.44 0.70
N ILE A 62 -8.28 1.21 -0.43
CA ILE A 62 -7.63 2.24 -1.24
C ILE A 62 -8.35 2.42 -2.58
N ASP A 63 -8.27 3.59 -3.18
CA ASP A 63 -8.78 3.83 -4.53
C ASP A 63 -7.67 4.12 -5.53
N ARG A 64 -6.49 4.54 -5.08
CA ARG A 64 -5.32 4.78 -5.90
C ARG A 64 -4.08 4.12 -5.31
N GLY A 65 -3.25 3.55 -6.18
CA GLY A 65 -1.99 2.91 -5.79
C GLY A 65 -0.80 3.52 -6.52
N PHE A 66 0.20 3.98 -5.80
CA PHE A 66 1.47 4.44 -6.37
C PHE A 66 2.35 3.25 -6.73
N ILE A 67 2.66 3.09 -8.00
CA ILE A 67 3.43 1.98 -8.54
C ILE A 67 4.49 2.52 -9.50
N GLY A 68 5.75 2.18 -9.28
CA GLY A 68 6.81 2.54 -10.23
C GLY A 68 6.64 1.82 -11.57
N TYR A 69 6.90 2.50 -12.69
CA TYR A 69 6.73 1.97 -14.04
C TYR A 69 7.31 0.55 -14.24
N PRO A 70 8.55 0.23 -13.80
CA PRO A 70 9.09 -1.13 -13.95
C PRO A 70 8.30 -2.20 -13.19
N THR A 71 7.72 -1.87 -12.04
CA THR A 71 6.86 -2.78 -11.27
C THR A 71 5.49 -2.93 -11.94
N ALA A 72 4.91 -1.85 -12.43
CA ALA A 72 3.63 -1.86 -13.13
C ALA A 72 3.66 -2.76 -14.37
N SER A 73 4.77 -2.72 -15.13
CA SER A 73 4.97 -3.54 -16.35
C SER A 73 4.88 -5.05 -16.10
N GLY A 74 5.21 -5.52 -14.91
CA GLY A 74 5.04 -6.92 -14.50
C GLY A 74 3.71 -7.17 -13.79
N MET A 75 3.37 -6.33 -12.82
CA MET A 75 2.26 -6.54 -11.90
C MET A 75 0.89 -6.43 -12.57
N ILE A 76 0.68 -5.42 -13.40
CA ILE A 76 -0.63 -5.18 -14.03
C ILE A 76 -0.99 -6.32 -15.00
N PRO A 77 -0.15 -6.72 -15.97
CA PRO A 77 -0.44 -7.86 -16.84
C PRO A 77 -0.64 -9.17 -16.08
N TYR A 78 0.14 -9.39 -15.00
CA TYR A 78 -0.01 -10.57 -14.16
C TYR A 78 -1.43 -10.68 -13.58
N TRP A 79 -1.92 -9.64 -12.90
CA TRP A 79 -3.24 -9.67 -12.29
C TRP A 79 -4.39 -9.67 -13.30
N LEU A 80 -4.21 -9.02 -14.45
CA LEU A 80 -5.18 -9.13 -15.57
C LEU A 80 -5.27 -10.57 -16.11
N ASN A 81 -4.14 -11.28 -16.18
CA ASN A 81 -4.11 -12.67 -16.60
C ASN A 81 -4.71 -13.62 -15.54
N VAL A 82 -4.40 -13.39 -14.24
CA VAL A 82 -5.00 -14.16 -13.14
C VAL A 82 -6.53 -14.03 -13.15
N ALA A 83 -7.06 -12.84 -13.37
CA ALA A 83 -8.51 -12.61 -13.44
C ALA A 83 -9.20 -13.40 -14.56
N LYS A 84 -8.48 -13.69 -15.64
CA LYS A 84 -8.98 -14.43 -16.81
C LYS A 84 -8.66 -15.94 -16.75
N ASN A 85 -7.82 -16.37 -15.81
CA ASN A 85 -7.39 -17.77 -15.74
C ASN A 85 -8.44 -18.65 -15.05
N PRO A 86 -9.07 -19.61 -15.76
CA PRO A 86 -10.06 -20.49 -15.15
C PRO A 86 -9.47 -21.43 -14.10
N SER A 87 -8.15 -21.68 -14.16
CA SER A 87 -7.43 -22.55 -13.21
C SER A 87 -6.97 -21.79 -11.96
N ALA A 88 -7.11 -20.47 -11.90
CA ALA A 88 -6.77 -19.68 -10.70
C ALA A 88 -7.72 -20.07 -9.55
N SER A 89 -7.17 -20.10 -8.33
CA SER A 89 -7.96 -20.33 -7.11
C SER A 89 -8.99 -19.20 -6.88
N SER A 90 -9.99 -19.46 -6.05
CA SER A 90 -10.96 -18.43 -5.66
C SER A 90 -10.29 -17.25 -4.96
N ALA A 91 -9.27 -17.51 -4.15
CA ALA A 91 -8.49 -16.49 -3.47
C ALA A 91 -7.70 -15.61 -4.44
N GLU A 92 -6.97 -16.21 -5.39
CA GLU A 92 -6.25 -15.46 -6.42
C GLU A 92 -7.19 -14.59 -7.27
N ARG A 93 -8.35 -15.13 -7.66
CA ARG A 93 -9.35 -14.32 -8.39
C ARG A 93 -9.90 -13.17 -7.57
N ALA A 94 -10.15 -13.37 -6.27
CA ALA A 94 -10.62 -12.30 -5.39
C ALA A 94 -9.59 -11.17 -5.27
N ILE A 95 -8.31 -11.52 -5.10
CA ILE A 95 -7.21 -10.54 -5.10
C ILE A 95 -7.12 -9.84 -6.45
N ALA A 96 -7.14 -10.59 -7.55
CA ALA A 96 -7.08 -10.03 -8.91
C ALA A 96 -8.23 -9.04 -9.18
N GLN A 97 -9.45 -9.36 -8.74
CA GLN A 97 -10.59 -8.45 -8.84
C GLN A 97 -10.35 -7.17 -8.03
N ALA A 98 -9.89 -7.28 -6.79
CA ALA A 98 -9.61 -6.13 -5.94
C ALA A 98 -8.51 -5.24 -6.53
N VAL A 99 -7.41 -5.84 -7.02
CA VAL A 99 -6.31 -5.11 -7.68
C VAL A 99 -6.79 -4.41 -8.96
N ASN A 100 -7.62 -5.07 -9.76
CA ASN A 100 -8.10 -4.51 -11.03
C ASN A 100 -9.17 -3.40 -10.85
N THR A 101 -9.69 -3.20 -9.64
CA THR A 101 -10.55 -2.04 -9.31
C THR A 101 -9.75 -0.78 -8.92
N LEU A 102 -8.45 -0.92 -8.70
CA LEU A 102 -7.59 0.24 -8.46
C LEU A 102 -7.49 1.13 -9.71
N HIS A 103 -7.26 2.41 -9.46
CA HIS A 103 -6.76 3.35 -10.46
C HIS A 103 -5.27 3.63 -10.17
N PRO A 104 -4.35 2.80 -10.70
CA PRO A 104 -2.93 2.96 -10.42
C PRO A 104 -2.38 4.28 -10.93
N LEU A 105 -1.53 4.90 -10.10
CA LEU A 105 -0.70 6.04 -10.43
C LEU A 105 0.70 5.52 -10.77
N ILE A 106 1.02 5.52 -12.05
CA ILE A 106 2.29 4.99 -12.54
C ILE A 106 3.36 6.07 -12.43
N LEU A 107 4.30 5.85 -11.50
CA LEU A 107 5.41 6.78 -11.27
C LEU A 107 6.52 6.54 -12.28
N SER A 108 6.91 7.60 -13.00
CA SER A 108 8.07 7.61 -13.87
C SER A 108 8.81 8.95 -13.77
N HIS A 109 10.10 8.98 -14.12
CA HIS A 109 10.88 10.21 -14.24
C HIS A 109 10.78 10.85 -15.62
N GLN A 110 10.13 10.19 -16.56
CA GLN A 110 9.94 10.61 -17.94
C GLN A 110 8.53 10.29 -18.44
N GLU A 111 8.17 10.83 -19.56
CA GLU A 111 6.94 10.47 -20.26
C GLU A 111 7.01 8.99 -20.70
N GLU A 112 5.93 8.25 -20.42
CA GLU A 112 5.79 6.84 -20.78
C GLU A 112 4.46 6.65 -21.51
N GLN A 113 4.43 5.77 -22.48
CA GLN A 113 3.18 5.36 -23.10
C GLN A 113 2.58 4.21 -22.28
N LEU A 114 1.44 4.45 -21.65
CA LEU A 114 0.74 3.43 -20.88
C LEU A 114 -0.21 2.64 -21.78
N GLU A 115 -0.07 1.31 -21.76
CA GLU A 115 -0.94 0.39 -22.50
C GLU A 115 -2.07 -0.19 -21.64
N TRP A 116 -2.15 0.21 -20.36
CA TRP A 116 -3.11 -0.33 -19.40
C TRP A 116 -4.27 0.63 -19.19
N GLU A 117 -5.48 0.08 -19.29
CA GLU A 117 -6.70 0.82 -18.96
C GLU A 117 -6.73 1.23 -17.48
N ASN A 118 -7.46 2.29 -17.17
CA ASN A 118 -7.67 2.83 -15.81
C ASN A 118 -6.38 3.22 -15.08
N THR A 119 -5.28 3.46 -15.77
CA THR A 119 -4.02 3.93 -15.19
C THR A 119 -3.76 5.40 -15.54
N GLU A 120 -3.04 6.09 -14.68
CA GLU A 120 -2.64 7.48 -14.86
C GLU A 120 -1.12 7.59 -14.69
N LEU A 121 -0.44 8.23 -15.63
CA LEU A 121 0.99 8.51 -15.52
C LEU A 121 1.21 9.73 -14.61
N LEU A 122 2.06 9.58 -13.63
CA LEU A 122 2.55 10.66 -12.79
C LEU A 122 4.06 10.84 -13.02
N VAL A 123 4.41 11.82 -13.84
CA VAL A 123 5.81 12.16 -14.10
C VAL A 123 6.34 12.97 -12.92
N VAL A 124 7.33 12.42 -12.21
CA VAL A 124 7.99 13.03 -11.05
C VAL A 124 9.47 13.18 -11.34
N LYS A 125 9.94 14.41 -11.47
CA LYS A 125 11.34 14.71 -11.82
C LYS A 125 12.20 14.90 -10.58
N SER A 126 11.58 15.08 -9.42
CA SER A 126 12.25 15.30 -8.15
C SER A 126 11.45 14.73 -6.97
N ASP A 127 12.12 14.56 -5.84
CA ASP A 127 11.49 14.19 -4.56
C ASP A 127 10.41 15.21 -4.14
N GLN A 128 10.64 16.48 -4.43
CA GLN A 128 9.70 17.56 -4.14
C GLN A 128 8.42 17.41 -4.97
N ASP A 129 8.53 17.12 -6.27
CA ASP A 129 7.35 16.90 -7.14
C ASP A 129 6.48 15.78 -6.60
N LEU A 130 7.12 14.67 -6.17
CA LEU A 130 6.40 13.55 -5.57
C LEU A 130 5.70 13.96 -4.26
N ALA A 131 6.41 14.64 -3.37
CA ALA A 131 5.84 15.06 -2.09
C ALA A 131 4.64 16.02 -2.28
N GLU A 132 4.75 16.98 -3.21
CA GLU A 132 3.66 17.90 -3.53
C GLU A 132 2.46 17.18 -4.15
N ALA A 133 2.69 16.23 -5.07
CA ALA A 133 1.63 15.43 -5.67
C ALA A 133 0.89 14.60 -4.62
N VAL A 134 1.61 13.91 -3.74
CA VAL A 134 1.02 13.13 -2.64
C VAL A 134 0.23 14.03 -1.70
N LYS A 135 0.79 15.18 -1.28
CA LYS A 135 0.10 16.16 -0.42
C LYS A 135 -1.21 16.65 -1.04
N LYS A 136 -1.21 16.96 -2.35
CA LYS A 136 -2.40 17.38 -3.08
C LYS A 136 -3.45 16.28 -3.13
N MET A 137 -3.05 15.03 -3.36
CA MET A 137 -3.96 13.90 -3.42
C MET A 137 -4.58 13.57 -2.06
N LYS A 138 -3.83 13.71 -0.96
CA LYS A 138 -4.36 13.54 0.41
C LYS A 138 -5.48 14.51 0.76
N GLN A 139 -5.55 15.67 0.10
CA GLN A 139 -6.60 16.69 0.29
C GLN A 139 -7.84 16.45 -0.56
N GLN A 140 -7.80 15.52 -1.52
CA GLN A 140 -8.94 15.18 -2.36
C GLN A 140 -9.89 14.23 -1.62
N GLN A 141 -11.15 14.22 -2.01
CA GLN A 141 -12.09 13.20 -1.55
C GLN A 141 -11.74 11.83 -2.14
N GLY A 142 -11.93 10.77 -1.36
CA GLY A 142 -11.68 9.41 -1.79
C GLY A 142 -11.32 8.50 -0.60
N ARG A 143 -11.04 7.24 -0.91
CA ARG A 143 -10.46 6.28 0.04
C ARG A 143 -8.97 6.58 0.21
N ASP A 144 -8.28 5.80 1.02
CA ASP A 144 -6.85 5.96 1.24
C ASP A 144 -6.03 5.74 -0.05
N LEU A 145 -4.80 6.20 -0.04
CA LEU A 145 -3.81 6.03 -1.08
C LEU A 145 -2.92 4.83 -0.70
N GLY A 146 -2.61 3.97 -1.66
CA GLY A 146 -1.78 2.80 -1.40
C GLY A 146 -0.39 2.88 -2.02
N VAL A 147 0.58 2.19 -1.40
CA VAL A 147 1.83 1.77 -2.03
C VAL A 147 1.85 0.25 -1.96
N PRO A 148 1.24 -0.45 -2.96
CA PRO A 148 0.97 -1.88 -2.89
C PRO A 148 2.14 -2.75 -3.34
N GLY A 149 3.32 -2.16 -3.59
CA GLY A 149 4.50 -2.90 -4.02
C GLY A 149 5.53 -2.05 -4.76
N GLY A 150 6.61 -2.71 -5.16
CA GLY A 150 7.76 -2.06 -5.80
C GLY A 150 8.73 -1.49 -4.79
N ILE A 151 9.86 -2.20 -4.61
CA ILE A 151 10.84 -1.87 -3.57
C ILE A 151 11.35 -0.43 -3.65
N ARG A 152 11.65 0.07 -4.87
CA ARG A 152 12.16 1.43 -5.05
C ARG A 152 11.13 2.49 -4.71
N THR A 153 9.86 2.27 -5.09
CA THR A 153 8.75 3.16 -4.73
C THR A 153 8.58 3.20 -3.21
N ALA A 154 8.54 2.03 -2.56
CA ALA A 154 8.44 1.93 -1.12
C ALA A 154 9.59 2.66 -0.40
N GLN A 155 10.84 2.42 -0.81
CA GLN A 155 12.03 3.10 -0.27
C GLN A 155 11.94 4.63 -0.41
N THR A 156 11.50 5.13 -1.57
CA THR A 156 11.34 6.57 -1.80
C THR A 156 10.28 7.16 -0.88
N PHE A 157 9.12 6.53 -0.77
CA PHE A 157 8.05 7.00 0.12
C PHE A 157 8.46 6.96 1.60
N VAL A 158 9.17 5.92 2.03
CA VAL A 158 9.71 5.80 3.40
C VAL A 158 10.74 6.90 3.67
N ARG A 159 11.71 7.08 2.78
CA ARG A 159 12.76 8.10 2.90
C ARG A 159 12.21 9.52 2.97
N LEU A 160 11.15 9.80 2.20
CA LEU A 160 10.51 11.12 2.18
C LEU A 160 9.49 11.33 3.30
N GLY A 161 9.26 10.33 4.16
CA GLY A 161 8.28 10.41 5.24
C GLY A 161 6.84 10.57 4.76
N LEU A 162 6.50 10.01 3.59
CA LEU A 162 5.19 10.14 2.96
C LEU A 162 4.18 9.07 3.41
N ILE A 163 4.63 8.08 4.19
CA ILE A 163 3.80 6.97 4.67
C ILE A 163 3.14 7.37 5.99
N ASP A 164 1.82 7.26 6.06
CA ASP A 164 1.03 7.44 7.29
C ASP A 164 0.82 6.13 8.05
N GLU A 165 0.77 5.00 7.31
CA GLU A 165 0.56 3.69 7.91
C GLU A 165 1.34 2.61 7.14
N TYR A 166 2.02 1.76 7.88
CA TYR A 166 2.78 0.61 7.38
C TYR A 166 1.99 -0.65 7.68
N MET A 167 1.57 -1.39 6.68
CA MET A 167 0.98 -2.72 6.79
C MET A 167 1.99 -3.73 6.26
N LEU A 168 2.65 -4.46 7.16
CA LEU A 168 3.72 -5.38 6.81
C LEU A 168 3.27 -6.82 7.05
N MET A 169 3.37 -7.64 6.01
CA MET A 169 3.14 -9.09 6.07
C MET A 169 4.48 -9.77 6.29
N VAL A 170 4.77 -10.16 7.53
CA VAL A 170 6.03 -10.80 7.93
C VAL A 170 5.89 -12.31 7.81
N HIS A 171 6.64 -12.90 6.88
CA HIS A 171 6.66 -14.33 6.65
C HIS A 171 7.66 -15.04 7.58
N PRO A 172 7.37 -16.28 8.03
CA PRO A 172 8.20 -17.04 8.97
C PRO A 172 9.42 -17.66 8.27
N VAL A 173 10.22 -16.84 7.61
CA VAL A 173 11.43 -17.24 6.87
C VAL A 173 12.49 -16.16 7.00
N ALA A 174 13.77 -16.57 7.08
CA ALA A 174 14.92 -15.70 7.02
C ALA A 174 15.77 -16.10 5.80
N ILE A 175 16.16 -15.16 4.98
CA ILE A 175 16.95 -15.40 3.76
C ILE A 175 18.40 -14.88 3.85
N GLY A 176 18.73 -14.13 4.89
CA GLY A 176 20.10 -13.68 5.21
C GLY A 176 20.66 -12.58 4.34
N ASN A 177 20.19 -12.39 3.11
CA ASN A 177 20.62 -11.35 2.17
C ASN A 177 19.48 -11.00 1.21
N GLY A 178 19.44 -9.74 0.74
CA GLY A 178 18.39 -9.32 -0.19
C GLY A 178 18.14 -7.81 -0.19
N GLN A 179 16.98 -7.42 -0.70
CA GLN A 179 16.54 -6.04 -0.84
C GLN A 179 15.66 -5.64 0.36
N ARG A 180 16.01 -4.54 1.04
CA ARG A 180 15.30 -4.03 2.21
C ARG A 180 14.41 -2.84 1.87
N VAL A 181 13.24 -2.77 2.50
CA VAL A 181 12.36 -1.59 2.42
C VAL A 181 12.95 -0.43 3.22
N PHE A 182 13.41 -0.72 4.44
CA PHE A 182 14.00 0.29 5.32
C PHE A 182 15.51 0.33 5.12
N THR A 183 16.01 1.45 4.58
CA THR A 183 17.45 1.75 4.42
C THR A 183 17.97 2.64 5.55
N ASP A 184 17.07 3.35 6.21
CA ASP A 184 17.36 4.28 7.29
C ASP A 184 16.48 4.00 8.51
N ARG A 185 16.81 4.63 9.62
CA ARG A 185 16.02 4.54 10.85
C ARG A 185 14.68 5.24 10.69
N VAL A 186 13.60 4.50 10.96
CA VAL A 186 12.23 5.03 11.10
C VAL A 186 11.71 4.63 12.48
N ASN A 187 11.29 5.60 13.29
CA ASN A 187 10.65 5.31 14.57
C ASN A 187 9.17 5.03 14.32
N LEU A 188 8.70 3.90 14.80
CA LEU A 188 7.34 3.40 14.56
C LEU A 188 6.62 3.12 15.88
N GLU A 189 5.31 3.31 15.87
CA GLU A 189 4.39 2.94 16.94
C GLU A 189 3.44 1.85 16.44
N LEU A 190 3.33 0.75 17.20
CA LEU A 190 2.45 -0.36 16.84
C LEU A 190 0.99 0.06 16.94
N VAL A 191 0.25 -0.18 15.86
CA VAL A 191 -1.21 0.03 15.79
C VAL A 191 -1.95 -1.28 16.03
N SER A 192 -1.55 -2.35 15.34
CA SER A 192 -2.14 -3.69 15.50
C SER A 192 -1.19 -4.77 15.03
N ALA A 193 -1.41 -5.99 15.54
CA ALA A 193 -0.74 -7.20 15.08
C ALA A 193 -1.76 -8.33 14.99
N LYS A 194 -1.61 -9.18 13.98
CA LYS A 194 -2.44 -10.36 13.75
C LYS A 194 -1.56 -11.49 13.24
N THR A 195 -1.81 -12.71 13.72
CA THR A 195 -1.15 -13.92 13.25
C THR A 195 -2.11 -14.77 12.45
N TYR A 196 -1.60 -15.49 11.47
CA TYR A 196 -2.38 -16.40 10.63
C TYR A 196 -1.92 -17.85 10.80
N PRO A 197 -2.79 -18.83 10.50
CA PRO A 197 -2.44 -20.26 10.57
C PRO A 197 -1.20 -20.64 9.75
N SER A 198 -0.92 -19.93 8.67
CA SER A 198 0.30 -20.08 7.85
C SER A 198 1.60 -19.70 8.57
N GLY A 199 1.52 -19.09 9.75
CA GLY A 199 2.66 -18.51 10.46
C GLY A 199 3.03 -17.10 10.02
N VAL A 200 2.36 -16.56 9.00
CA VAL A 200 2.50 -15.14 8.61
C VAL A 200 1.96 -14.23 9.71
N MET A 201 2.60 -13.11 9.93
CA MET A 201 2.10 -12.05 10.82
C MET A 201 1.83 -10.79 10.02
N ARG A 202 0.64 -10.21 10.19
CA ARG A 202 0.38 -8.84 9.77
C ARG A 202 0.67 -7.90 10.94
N VAL A 203 1.55 -6.95 10.73
CA VAL A 203 1.83 -5.88 11.71
C VAL A 203 1.56 -4.53 11.07
N CYS A 204 0.77 -3.71 11.76
CA CYS A 204 0.45 -2.35 11.31
C CYS A 204 1.13 -1.36 12.25
N TYR A 205 1.87 -0.43 11.67
CA TYR A 205 2.57 0.64 12.39
C TYR A 205 2.22 1.99 11.81
N ARG A 206 2.42 3.03 12.59
CA ARG A 206 2.42 4.43 12.14
C ARG A 206 3.75 5.09 12.52
N PRO A 207 4.17 6.15 11.81
CA PRO A 207 5.32 6.94 12.24
C PRO A 207 5.13 7.45 13.66
N SER A 208 6.15 7.32 14.49
CA SER A 208 6.15 7.84 15.86
C SER A 208 6.74 9.24 15.88
N SER A 209 6.08 10.17 16.57
CA SER A 209 6.62 11.50 16.86
C SER A 209 7.68 11.47 17.98
N ARG A 210 7.92 10.30 18.60
CA ARG A 210 8.93 10.16 19.65
C ARG A 210 10.32 10.04 19.05
N SER A 211 11.18 11.00 19.36
CA SER A 211 12.62 10.99 19.05
C SER A 211 13.35 9.90 19.82
#